data_3690a17b7e34e80d11e11eeb0b84e01a
#
_entry.id   3690a17b7e34e80d11e11eeb0b84e01a
#
_cell.length_a   1.000
_cell.length_b   1.000
_cell.length_c   1.000
_cell.angle_alpha   90.00
_cell.angle_beta   90.00
_cell.angle_gamma   90.00
#
_symmetry.space_group_name_H-M   'P 1'
#
loop_
_entity.id
_entity.type
_entity.pdbx_description
1 polymer ?
#
loop_
_entity_poly.entity_id
_entity_poly.type
_entity_poly.pdbx_seq_one_letter_code
_entity_poly.pdbx_strand_id
1 'polypeptide(L)'
;MKRLLILAASGIALAATPALAQDFALSGVTLATGDGSEPIENGAVLVRSGKVVYAGPASGMPESPVQLIQVPEDTWVTPGLFATVTTLGLWDVGAVSESNDTRAGDSPFNAALDVSRAINPASQHIKIHRAAGVTRAATVLSTTGSIFGGQGTVIDLGDDADPVTTPRAFQVVHLGENGARLAGGSRVATYAEFANALREARDFANGRWDAESAMLTRADAEALVAVVNGRQKLYVAVERASDIRAVLGLKREYRSLDLVLVGASEGWLVAPEIAAAGVPVIADGLDDLPRSFEELASTQSNVGRMAAAGVKVAINASAMENPRNLNQYAGNLVALTRVPGADGLSWGQAFAAISSVPAEISGLGGRAGTLTPGALGDVVVWDGDPLEVGSVPVAVYIDGVAQPLENHQSRLRDRYRDLDESDLPKAFDW
;
A
#
# COMPACT_ATOMS: atom_id res chain seq x y z
N MET A 1 -35.08 56.65 26.90
CA MET A 1 -35.44 55.24 26.58
C MET A 1 -34.76 54.89 25.28
N LYS A 2 -33.60 54.26 25.35
CA LYS A 2 -32.83 53.78 24.16
C LYS A 2 -33.12 52.30 24.00
N ARG A 3 -33.76 51.88 22.90
CA ARG A 3 -34.02 50.51 22.54
C ARG A 3 -32.76 49.94 21.89
N LEU A 4 -32.15 48.94 22.53
CA LEU A 4 -31.08 48.13 21.96
C LEU A 4 -31.71 47.07 21.03
N LEU A 5 -31.40 47.14 19.75
CA LEU A 5 -31.68 46.06 18.79
C LEU A 5 -30.54 45.06 18.86
N ILE A 6 -30.79 43.86 19.34
CA ILE A 6 -29.89 42.71 19.25
C ILE A 6 -30.12 42.05 17.91
N LEU A 7 -29.16 42.18 16.98
CA LEU A 7 -29.10 41.36 15.77
C LEU A 7 -28.56 39.99 16.15
N ALA A 8 -29.39 38.96 16.09
CA ALA A 8 -28.96 37.58 16.16
C ALA A 8 -28.38 37.19 14.79
N ALA A 9 -27.05 37.06 14.67
CA ALA A 9 -26.40 36.48 13.54
C ALA A 9 -26.54 34.94 13.61
N SER A 10 -27.50 34.40 12.84
CA SER A 10 -27.63 32.96 12.64
C SER A 10 -26.50 32.49 11.76
N GLY A 11 -25.43 31.91 12.36
CA GLY A 11 -24.40 31.21 11.62
C GLY A 11 -24.99 29.94 10.99
N ILE A 12 -25.17 29.96 9.67
CA ILE A 12 -25.43 28.74 8.90
C ILE A 12 -24.13 27.95 8.88
N ALA A 13 -24.05 26.92 9.71
CA ALA A 13 -23.01 25.90 9.57
C ALA A 13 -23.30 25.21 8.21
N LEU A 14 -22.47 25.47 7.20
CA LEU A 14 -22.40 24.62 6.01
C LEU A 14 -21.90 23.26 6.48
N ALA A 15 -22.80 22.31 6.69
CA ALA A 15 -22.45 20.92 6.75
C ALA A 15 -21.91 20.55 5.36
N ALA A 16 -20.61 20.19 5.28
CA ALA A 16 -20.04 19.63 4.07
C ALA A 16 -20.82 18.33 3.79
N THR A 17 -21.63 18.34 2.73
CA THR A 17 -22.27 17.10 2.26
C THR A 17 -21.15 16.18 1.76
N PRO A 18 -21.13 14.91 2.18
CA PRO A 18 -20.16 13.97 1.64
C PRO A 18 -20.31 13.94 0.11
N ALA A 19 -19.19 13.99 -0.60
CA ALA A 19 -19.19 13.88 -2.05
C ALA A 19 -19.78 12.51 -2.41
N LEU A 20 -20.83 12.49 -3.22
CA LEU A 20 -21.48 11.27 -3.66
C LEU A 20 -20.70 10.67 -4.83
N ALA A 21 -20.67 9.34 -4.89
CA ALA A 21 -20.12 8.62 -6.03
C ALA A 21 -20.81 9.10 -7.33
N GLN A 22 -19.99 9.43 -8.32
CA GLN A 22 -20.45 9.91 -9.61
C GLN A 22 -20.61 8.75 -10.59
N ASP A 23 -21.65 8.81 -11.40
CA ASP A 23 -21.80 7.93 -12.55
C ASP A 23 -21.14 8.59 -13.76
N PHE A 24 -20.10 7.98 -14.32
CA PHE A 24 -19.33 8.55 -15.44
C PHE A 24 -18.79 7.48 -16.38
N ALA A 25 -18.44 7.91 -17.57
CA ALA A 25 -17.70 7.10 -18.55
C ALA A 25 -16.52 7.90 -19.13
N LEU A 26 -15.46 7.18 -19.46
CA LEU A 26 -14.32 7.66 -20.26
C LEU A 26 -14.21 6.75 -21.47
N SER A 27 -13.95 7.29 -22.66
CA SER A 27 -13.87 6.52 -23.89
C SER A 27 -12.86 7.15 -24.86
N GLY A 28 -12.27 6.33 -25.72
CA GLY A 28 -11.24 6.78 -26.65
C GLY A 28 -9.87 6.97 -25.99
N VAL A 29 -9.59 6.26 -24.89
CA VAL A 29 -8.37 6.36 -24.09
C VAL A 29 -7.47 5.13 -24.28
N THR A 30 -6.20 5.23 -23.91
CA THR A 30 -5.38 4.06 -23.66
C THR A 30 -5.74 3.51 -22.27
N LEU A 31 -6.29 2.30 -22.21
CA LEU A 31 -6.84 1.71 -20.99
C LEU A 31 -5.96 0.56 -20.50
N ALA A 32 -5.47 0.65 -19.28
CA ALA A 32 -4.91 -0.49 -18.57
C ALA A 32 -5.91 -1.00 -17.54
N THR A 33 -6.25 -2.29 -17.58
CA THR A 33 -7.23 -2.89 -16.65
C THR A 33 -6.62 -3.29 -15.32
N GLY A 34 -5.29 -3.34 -15.21
CA GLY A 34 -4.55 -3.71 -14.01
C GLY A 34 -4.48 -5.22 -13.73
N ASP A 35 -4.98 -6.05 -14.64
CA ASP A 35 -5.02 -7.52 -14.48
C ASP A 35 -3.75 -8.24 -14.98
N GLY A 36 -2.73 -7.49 -15.36
CA GLY A 36 -1.47 -8.00 -15.92
C GLY A 36 -1.44 -8.06 -17.44
N SER A 37 -2.54 -7.77 -18.12
CA SER A 37 -2.58 -7.63 -19.59
C SER A 37 -1.95 -6.32 -20.06
N GLU A 38 -1.52 -6.30 -21.33
CA GLU A 38 -1.04 -5.07 -21.95
C GLU A 38 -2.19 -4.06 -22.15
N PRO A 39 -1.88 -2.75 -22.21
CA PRO A 39 -2.89 -1.70 -22.39
C PRO A 39 -3.71 -1.86 -23.66
N ILE A 40 -4.97 -1.43 -23.62
CA ILE A 40 -5.93 -1.47 -24.71
C ILE A 40 -5.99 -0.07 -25.34
N GLU A 41 -5.57 0.07 -26.59
CA GLU A 41 -5.80 1.29 -27.37
C GLU A 41 -7.31 1.47 -27.65
N ASN A 42 -7.77 2.72 -27.67
CA ASN A 42 -9.18 3.06 -27.86
C ASN A 42 -10.09 2.29 -26.90
N GLY A 43 -9.72 2.30 -25.63
CA GLY A 43 -10.44 1.70 -24.53
C GLY A 43 -11.53 2.61 -23.97
N ALA A 44 -12.37 2.02 -23.11
CA ALA A 44 -13.39 2.74 -22.34
C ALA A 44 -13.58 2.13 -20.96
N VAL A 45 -13.95 2.98 -20.00
CA VAL A 45 -14.37 2.57 -18.66
C VAL A 45 -15.72 3.24 -18.34
N LEU A 46 -16.61 2.47 -17.70
CA LEU A 46 -17.90 2.95 -17.20
C LEU A 46 -17.98 2.65 -15.70
N VAL A 47 -18.20 3.69 -14.91
CA VAL A 47 -18.40 3.61 -13.46
C VAL A 47 -19.81 4.02 -13.10
N ARG A 48 -20.47 3.26 -12.22
CA ARG A 48 -21.80 3.56 -11.68
C ARG A 48 -21.88 3.18 -10.21
N SER A 49 -22.46 4.06 -9.42
CA SER A 49 -22.65 3.85 -7.98
C SER A 49 -21.35 3.40 -7.27
N GLY A 50 -20.24 4.04 -7.62
CA GLY A 50 -18.92 3.77 -7.04
C GLY A 50 -18.25 2.47 -7.50
N LYS A 51 -18.77 1.81 -8.55
CA LYS A 51 -18.21 0.53 -9.06
C LYS A 51 -18.00 0.56 -10.57
N VAL A 52 -16.97 -0.16 -10.99
CA VAL A 52 -16.73 -0.43 -12.40
C VAL A 52 -17.85 -1.32 -12.94
N VAL A 53 -18.50 -0.90 -14.02
CA VAL A 53 -19.51 -1.68 -14.74
C VAL A 53 -18.94 -2.27 -16.01
N TYR A 54 -18.04 -1.52 -16.67
CA TYR A 54 -17.37 -1.94 -17.87
C TYR A 54 -15.93 -1.38 -17.91
N ALA A 55 -14.99 -2.17 -18.39
CA ALA A 55 -13.69 -1.71 -18.84
C ALA A 55 -13.20 -2.64 -19.98
N GLY A 56 -12.82 -2.06 -21.10
CA GLY A 56 -12.42 -2.80 -22.30
C GLY A 56 -12.44 -1.93 -23.55
N PRO A 57 -12.42 -2.52 -24.76
CA PRO A 57 -12.47 -1.76 -26.01
C PRO A 57 -13.71 -0.84 -26.06
N ALA A 58 -13.55 0.39 -26.54
CA ALA A 58 -14.66 1.36 -26.59
C ALA A 58 -15.88 0.87 -27.39
N SER A 59 -15.65 0.04 -28.40
CA SER A 59 -16.74 -0.55 -29.20
C SER A 59 -17.66 -1.50 -28.44
N GLY A 60 -17.20 -2.01 -27.30
CA GLY A 60 -17.98 -2.93 -26.43
C GLY A 60 -18.65 -2.23 -25.27
N MET A 61 -18.48 -0.92 -25.08
CA MET A 61 -19.08 -0.19 -23.97
C MET A 61 -20.61 -0.14 -24.12
N PRO A 62 -21.38 -0.56 -23.10
CA PRO A 62 -22.84 -0.49 -23.16
C PRO A 62 -23.30 0.96 -23.17
N GLU A 63 -24.37 1.24 -23.93
CA GLU A 63 -25.05 2.54 -23.86
C GLU A 63 -25.54 2.79 -22.42
N SER A 64 -25.23 3.97 -21.90
CA SER A 64 -25.59 4.34 -20.53
C SER A 64 -25.85 5.83 -20.44
N PRO A 65 -26.91 6.26 -19.73
CA PRO A 65 -27.23 7.67 -19.53
C PRO A 65 -26.34 8.30 -18.45
N VAL A 66 -25.02 8.14 -18.57
CA VAL A 66 -24.04 8.72 -17.63
C VAL A 66 -23.27 9.85 -18.29
N GLN A 67 -22.62 10.66 -17.50
CA GLN A 67 -21.75 11.71 -18.00
C GLN A 67 -20.55 11.11 -18.74
N LEU A 68 -20.39 11.43 -20.02
CA LEU A 68 -19.14 11.14 -20.75
C LEU A 68 -18.14 12.26 -20.46
N ILE A 69 -17.05 11.92 -19.78
CA ILE A 69 -15.98 12.86 -19.50
C ILE A 69 -15.11 12.96 -20.76
N GLN A 70 -14.98 14.17 -21.29
CA GLN A 70 -14.13 14.44 -22.44
C GLN A 70 -12.69 14.60 -21.97
N VAL A 71 -11.78 13.88 -22.63
CA VAL A 71 -10.34 13.88 -22.34
C VAL A 71 -9.53 14.08 -23.61
N PRO A 72 -8.28 14.57 -23.53
CA PRO A 72 -7.35 14.61 -24.67
C PRO A 72 -7.08 13.23 -25.29
N GLU A 73 -6.58 13.21 -26.55
CA GLU A 73 -6.35 11.96 -27.30
C GLU A 73 -5.29 11.03 -26.65
N ASP A 74 -4.24 11.58 -26.05
CA ASP A 74 -3.15 10.80 -25.45
C ASP A 74 -3.41 10.40 -23.98
N THR A 75 -4.67 10.48 -23.55
CA THR A 75 -5.06 10.18 -22.17
C THR A 75 -4.97 8.68 -21.88
N TRP A 76 -4.35 8.36 -20.75
CA TRP A 76 -4.38 7.01 -20.19
C TRP A 76 -5.34 6.91 -19.01
N VAL A 77 -5.95 5.74 -18.88
CA VAL A 77 -6.86 5.42 -17.76
C VAL A 77 -6.44 4.09 -17.16
N THR A 78 -6.30 4.09 -15.84
CA THR A 78 -5.87 2.91 -15.08
C THR A 78 -6.71 2.76 -13.82
N PRO A 79 -6.70 1.59 -13.15
CA PRO A 79 -7.11 1.53 -11.76
C PRO A 79 -6.16 2.34 -10.88
N GLY A 80 -6.59 2.66 -9.67
CA GLY A 80 -5.74 3.30 -8.68
C GLY A 80 -4.56 2.41 -8.27
N LEU A 81 -3.43 3.03 -7.96
CA LEU A 81 -2.27 2.36 -7.40
C LEU A 81 -2.54 1.92 -5.97
N PHE A 82 -1.96 0.78 -5.58
CA PHE A 82 -2.05 0.23 -4.24
C PHE A 82 -0.66 0.15 -3.60
N ALA A 83 -0.42 0.95 -2.56
CA ALA A 83 0.85 0.97 -1.86
C ALA A 83 0.88 -0.04 -0.69
N THR A 84 1.93 -0.87 -0.63
CA THR A 84 2.13 -1.86 0.44
C THR A 84 3.13 -1.38 1.49
N VAL A 85 2.99 -1.89 2.72
CA VAL A 85 3.95 -1.70 3.83
C VAL A 85 4.35 -0.24 4.00
N THR A 86 3.34 0.64 4.12
CA THR A 86 3.53 2.08 4.27
C THR A 86 3.34 2.53 5.72
N THR A 87 3.66 3.79 5.99
CA THR A 87 3.32 4.49 7.24
C THR A 87 2.30 5.62 7.02
N LEU A 88 1.59 5.59 5.89
CA LEU A 88 0.62 6.62 5.53
C LEU A 88 -0.46 6.77 6.61
N GLY A 89 -0.74 8.02 6.95
CA GLY A 89 -1.70 8.35 7.99
C GLY A 89 -1.15 8.31 9.41
N LEU A 90 0.08 7.82 9.64
CA LEU A 90 0.70 7.75 10.97
C LEU A 90 1.64 8.92 11.28
N TRP A 91 1.87 9.83 10.34
CA TRP A 91 2.75 10.97 10.56
C TRP A 91 2.46 12.13 9.61
N ASP A 92 2.90 13.33 10.00
CA ASP A 92 2.85 14.54 9.18
C ASP A 92 4.23 15.16 8.99
N VAL A 93 4.99 15.33 10.07
CA VAL A 93 6.33 15.93 10.05
C VAL A 93 7.31 14.98 10.73
N GLY A 94 8.17 14.34 9.95
CA GLY A 94 9.05 13.26 10.45
C GLY A 94 10.00 13.67 11.59
N ALA A 95 10.40 14.95 11.65
CA ALA A 95 11.28 15.46 12.69
C ALA A 95 10.55 15.93 13.97
N VAL A 96 9.21 15.85 14.01
CA VAL A 96 8.37 16.26 15.14
C VAL A 96 7.74 15.03 15.74
N SER A 97 8.20 14.62 16.92
CA SER A 97 7.76 13.39 17.61
C SER A 97 6.26 13.37 17.85
N GLU A 98 5.66 14.51 18.20
CA GLU A 98 4.25 14.67 18.51
C GLU A 98 3.32 14.50 17.28
N SER A 99 3.88 14.50 16.09
CA SER A 99 3.16 14.24 14.84
C SER A 99 3.58 12.93 14.17
N ASN A 100 4.24 12.01 14.90
CA ASN A 100 4.84 10.81 14.34
C ASN A 100 4.55 9.57 15.19
N ASP A 101 3.55 8.81 14.79
CA ASP A 101 3.11 7.56 15.40
C ASP A 101 3.66 6.32 14.69
N THR A 102 4.73 6.46 13.88
CA THR A 102 5.29 5.34 13.12
C THR A 102 6.08 4.35 13.97
N ARG A 103 6.37 4.66 15.24
CA ARG A 103 7.25 3.89 16.11
C ARG A 103 6.61 3.63 17.46
N ALA A 104 6.83 2.43 17.99
CA ALA A 104 6.37 2.03 19.33
C ALA A 104 7.43 1.16 20.04
N GLY A 105 8.72 1.59 20.01
CA GLY A 105 9.86 0.81 20.52
C GLY A 105 9.83 0.55 22.03
N ASP A 106 9.26 1.48 22.80
CA ASP A 106 9.21 1.41 24.26
C ASP A 106 7.87 0.86 24.78
N SER A 107 6.95 0.45 23.89
CA SER A 107 5.67 -0.14 24.28
C SER A 107 5.87 -1.53 24.89
N PRO A 108 5.15 -1.88 25.97
CA PRO A 108 5.11 -3.25 26.47
C PRO A 108 4.30 -4.18 25.56
N PHE A 109 3.50 -3.63 24.64
CA PHE A 109 2.73 -4.37 23.65
C PHE A 109 3.47 -4.37 22.30
N ASN A 110 3.29 -5.43 21.54
CA ASN A 110 3.94 -5.60 20.24
C ASN A 110 2.94 -6.15 19.21
N ALA A 111 2.61 -7.43 19.23
CA ALA A 111 1.64 -8.04 18.32
C ALA A 111 0.23 -7.44 18.45
N ALA A 112 -0.12 -6.92 19.62
CA ALA A 112 -1.41 -6.28 19.90
C ALA A 112 -1.52 -4.84 19.35
N LEU A 113 -0.41 -4.21 18.97
CA LEU A 113 -0.42 -2.85 18.44
C LEU A 113 -1.25 -2.80 17.16
N ASP A 114 -2.30 -2.01 17.14
CA ASP A 114 -3.28 -1.89 16.05
C ASP A 114 -3.24 -0.46 15.48
N VAL A 115 -2.64 -0.29 14.31
CA VAL A 115 -2.47 1.03 13.70
C VAL A 115 -3.78 1.67 13.22
N SER A 116 -4.86 0.89 13.08
CA SER A 116 -6.14 1.42 12.62
C SER A 116 -6.71 2.52 13.51
N ARG A 117 -6.27 2.56 14.77
CA ARG A 117 -6.69 3.57 15.77
C ARG A 117 -5.93 4.89 15.68
N ALA A 118 -4.77 4.90 15.00
CA ALA A 118 -3.88 6.05 14.90
C ALA A 118 -3.89 6.72 13.53
N ILE A 119 -4.67 6.21 12.57
CA ILE A 119 -4.75 6.79 11.22
C ILE A 119 -5.36 8.19 11.29
N ASN A 120 -4.59 9.19 10.85
CA ASN A 120 -5.03 10.56 10.67
C ASN A 120 -5.43 10.80 9.21
N PRO A 121 -6.73 10.90 8.85
CA PRO A 121 -7.16 11.14 7.47
C PRO A 121 -6.73 12.52 6.95
N ALA A 122 -6.46 13.47 7.84
CA ALA A 122 -6.01 14.81 7.47
C ALA A 122 -4.51 14.89 7.13
N SER A 123 -3.75 13.79 7.33
CA SER A 123 -2.32 13.76 7.05
C SER A 123 -2.00 14.27 5.63
N GLN A 124 -1.03 15.20 5.55
CA GLN A 124 -0.59 15.74 4.27
C GLN A 124 -0.05 14.65 3.33
N HIS A 125 0.52 13.57 3.88
CA HIS A 125 1.07 12.46 3.09
C HIS A 125 -0.03 11.69 2.37
N ILE A 126 -1.23 11.51 2.95
CA ILE A 126 -2.39 10.95 2.26
C ILE A 126 -2.70 11.79 1.02
N LYS A 127 -2.82 13.11 1.16
CA LYS A 127 -3.16 14.03 0.06
C LYS A 127 -2.09 14.06 -1.05
N ILE A 128 -0.80 14.01 -0.68
CA ILE A 128 0.31 13.99 -1.63
C ILE A 128 0.30 12.69 -2.44
N HIS A 129 0.12 11.54 -1.81
CA HIS A 129 0.13 10.25 -2.49
C HIS A 129 -1.13 10.01 -3.32
N ARG A 130 -2.29 10.47 -2.85
CA ARG A 130 -3.51 10.50 -3.64
C ARG A 130 -3.34 11.27 -4.95
N ALA A 131 -2.74 12.46 -4.88
CA ALA A 131 -2.46 13.27 -6.07
C ALA A 131 -1.48 12.62 -7.05
N ALA A 132 -0.73 11.60 -6.60
CA ALA A 132 0.14 10.77 -7.43
C ALA A 132 -0.52 9.47 -7.92
N GLY A 133 -1.84 9.32 -7.75
CA GLY A 133 -2.60 8.17 -8.24
C GLY A 133 -2.69 6.98 -7.28
N VAL A 134 -2.14 7.08 -6.06
CA VAL A 134 -2.33 6.05 -5.03
C VAL A 134 -3.73 6.21 -4.44
N THR A 135 -4.56 5.19 -4.58
CA THR A 135 -5.94 5.21 -4.07
C THR A 135 -6.11 4.42 -2.80
N ARG A 136 -5.26 3.39 -2.59
CA ARG A 136 -5.31 2.56 -1.38
C ARG A 136 -3.90 2.22 -0.90
N ALA A 137 -3.79 1.96 0.41
CA ALA A 137 -2.53 1.59 1.02
C ALA A 137 -2.71 0.59 2.16
N ALA A 138 -1.69 -0.25 2.36
CA ALA A 138 -1.53 -1.05 3.57
C ALA A 138 -0.55 -0.34 4.50
N THR A 139 -1.01 0.04 5.68
CA THR A 139 -0.26 0.83 6.66
C THR A 139 0.09 0.00 7.89
N VAL A 140 1.32 0.15 8.37
CA VAL A 140 1.84 -0.56 9.55
C VAL A 140 2.91 0.29 10.24
N LEU A 141 3.29 -0.06 11.47
CA LEU A 141 4.42 0.55 12.16
C LEU A 141 5.75 0.22 11.47
N SER A 142 6.67 1.17 11.44
CA SER A 142 8.01 0.95 10.93
C SER A 142 8.93 0.26 11.95
N THR A 143 8.68 0.43 13.24
CA THR A 143 9.53 -0.11 14.31
C THR A 143 8.75 -0.37 15.59
N THR A 144 8.99 -1.55 16.19
CA THR A 144 8.57 -1.94 17.54
C THR A 144 9.75 -2.42 18.35
N GLY A 145 9.56 -2.72 19.63
CA GLY A 145 10.59 -3.28 20.53
C GLY A 145 10.76 -4.81 20.41
N SER A 146 10.05 -5.49 19.51
CA SER A 146 9.98 -6.95 19.38
C SER A 146 10.12 -7.38 17.93
N ILE A 147 10.27 -8.70 17.71
CA ILE A 147 10.17 -9.30 16.37
C ILE A 147 8.80 -9.05 15.72
N PHE A 148 7.73 -8.83 16.52
CA PHE A 148 6.41 -8.51 15.99
C PHE A 148 6.25 -7.01 15.74
N GLY A 149 5.95 -6.65 14.51
CA GLY A 149 5.75 -5.26 14.05
C GLY A 149 4.33 -4.72 14.25
N GLY A 150 3.45 -5.46 14.93
CA GLY A 150 2.05 -5.07 15.14
C GLY A 150 1.13 -5.43 13.98
N GLN A 151 -0.15 -5.06 14.11
CA GLN A 151 -1.23 -5.31 13.17
C GLN A 151 -1.38 -4.12 12.23
N GLY A 152 -1.18 -4.38 10.94
CA GLY A 152 -1.41 -3.39 9.88
C GLY A 152 -2.87 -3.29 9.49
N THR A 153 -3.21 -2.20 8.82
CA THR A 153 -4.54 -1.88 8.31
C THR A 153 -4.50 -1.56 6.83
N VAL A 154 -5.62 -1.75 6.13
CA VAL A 154 -5.80 -1.20 4.79
C VAL A 154 -6.63 0.07 4.89
N ILE A 155 -6.14 1.13 4.23
CA ILE A 155 -6.82 2.41 4.11
C ILE A 155 -7.11 2.74 2.65
N ASP A 156 -8.13 3.51 2.37
CA ASP A 156 -8.20 4.31 1.15
C ASP A 156 -7.61 5.71 1.39
N LEU A 157 -7.34 6.43 0.32
CA LEU A 157 -6.79 7.76 0.37
C LEU A 157 -7.84 8.82 0.01
N GLY A 158 -9.12 8.54 0.23
CA GLY A 158 -10.24 9.46 0.02
C GLY A 158 -10.14 10.74 0.85
N ASP A 159 -10.84 11.78 0.41
CA ASP A 159 -10.94 13.04 1.15
C ASP A 159 -12.15 13.02 2.09
N ASP A 160 -12.18 12.02 2.96
CA ASP A 160 -13.24 11.82 3.95
C ASP A 160 -12.64 11.51 5.35
N ALA A 161 -13.51 11.29 6.33
CA ALA A 161 -13.11 11.15 7.72
C ALA A 161 -12.82 9.68 8.13
N ASP A 162 -13.17 8.70 7.31
CA ASP A 162 -13.07 7.27 7.65
C ASP A 162 -12.25 6.48 6.61
N PRO A 163 -10.93 6.66 6.59
CA PRO A 163 -10.07 6.02 5.60
C PRO A 163 -9.83 4.53 5.85
N VAL A 164 -10.18 3.99 7.03
CA VAL A 164 -9.87 2.61 7.40
C VAL A 164 -10.86 1.64 6.80
N THR A 165 -10.46 0.95 5.73
CA THR A 165 -11.33 -0.02 5.03
C THR A 165 -11.23 -1.44 5.56
N THR A 166 -10.06 -1.84 6.10
CA THR A 166 -9.86 -3.16 6.71
C THR A 166 -8.93 -3.05 7.91
N PRO A 167 -9.47 -2.93 9.13
CA PRO A 167 -8.64 -2.89 10.32
C PRO A 167 -8.01 -4.27 10.58
N ARG A 168 -6.79 -4.28 11.15
CA ARG A 168 -6.06 -5.51 11.51
C ARG A 168 -5.98 -6.52 10.35
N ALA A 169 -5.70 -6.01 9.15
CA ALA A 169 -5.69 -6.81 7.91
C ALA A 169 -4.57 -7.87 7.91
N PHE A 170 -3.45 -7.58 8.56
CA PHE A 170 -2.28 -8.47 8.63
C PHE A 170 -1.48 -8.22 9.90
N GLN A 171 -0.65 -9.18 10.26
CA GLN A 171 0.36 -9.09 11.33
C GLN A 171 1.74 -9.05 10.69
N VAL A 172 2.68 -8.26 11.24
CA VAL A 172 4.08 -8.22 10.78
C VAL A 172 5.00 -8.94 11.76
N VAL A 173 5.96 -9.70 11.23
CA VAL A 173 7.06 -10.31 12.00
C VAL A 173 8.38 -10.20 11.24
N HIS A 174 9.46 -9.93 11.95
CA HIS A 174 10.83 -9.86 11.44
C HIS A 174 11.58 -11.14 11.78
N LEU A 175 11.96 -11.95 10.80
CA LEU A 175 12.68 -13.22 11.00
C LEU A 175 14.10 -13.21 10.39
N GLY A 176 14.51 -12.12 9.74
CA GLY A 176 15.84 -11.90 9.21
C GLY A 176 16.81 -11.27 10.23
N GLU A 177 17.76 -10.50 9.74
CA GLU A 177 18.79 -9.84 10.54
C GLU A 177 18.22 -8.85 11.55
N ASN A 178 17.20 -8.09 11.16
CA ASN A 178 16.50 -7.19 12.07
C ASN A 178 15.82 -7.96 13.22
N GLY A 179 15.15 -9.08 12.91
CA GLY A 179 14.56 -9.96 13.93
C GLY A 179 15.62 -10.53 14.87
N ALA A 180 16.78 -10.94 14.34
CA ALA A 180 17.88 -11.42 15.15
C ALA A 180 18.36 -10.35 16.15
N ARG A 181 18.49 -9.11 15.71
CA ARG A 181 18.88 -7.97 16.56
C ARG A 181 17.87 -7.74 17.68
N LEU A 182 16.58 -7.83 17.38
CA LEU A 182 15.49 -7.62 18.33
C LEU A 182 15.36 -8.78 19.34
N ALA A 183 15.60 -10.01 18.90
CA ALA A 183 15.50 -11.23 19.73
C ALA A 183 16.81 -11.57 20.50
N GLY A 184 17.68 -10.60 20.77
CA GLY A 184 18.90 -10.81 21.55
C GLY A 184 20.15 -11.17 20.75
N GLY A 185 20.18 -10.84 19.44
CA GLY A 185 21.39 -10.88 18.61
C GLY A 185 21.60 -12.16 17.79
N SER A 186 20.60 -13.05 17.71
CA SER A 186 20.75 -14.32 16.98
C SER A 186 19.44 -14.78 16.33
N ARG A 187 19.54 -15.24 15.06
CA ARG A 187 18.41 -15.93 14.39
C ARG A 187 17.90 -17.15 15.15
N VAL A 188 18.78 -17.83 15.90
CA VAL A 188 18.37 -18.96 16.76
C VAL A 188 17.36 -18.49 17.81
N ALA A 189 17.64 -17.35 18.45
CA ALA A 189 16.72 -16.75 19.43
C ALA A 189 15.43 -16.28 18.77
N THR A 190 15.50 -15.65 17.57
CA THR A 190 14.35 -15.21 16.80
C THR A 190 13.34 -16.32 16.54
N TYR A 191 13.84 -17.48 16.04
CA TYR A 191 12.96 -18.61 15.76
C TYR A 191 12.42 -19.27 17.04
N ALA A 192 13.17 -19.27 18.13
CA ALA A 192 12.69 -19.75 19.43
C ALA A 192 11.58 -18.84 19.99
N GLU A 193 11.77 -17.53 19.92
CA GLU A 193 10.77 -16.55 20.34
C GLU A 193 9.51 -16.65 19.49
N PHE A 194 9.65 -16.73 18.16
CA PHE A 194 8.52 -16.88 17.24
C PHE A 194 7.73 -18.16 17.48
N ALA A 195 8.40 -19.31 17.62
CA ALA A 195 7.75 -20.59 17.92
C ALA A 195 7.01 -20.56 19.27
N ASN A 196 7.64 -19.95 20.30
CA ASN A 196 7.02 -19.76 21.60
C ASN A 196 5.75 -18.89 21.50
N ALA A 197 5.82 -17.78 20.78
CA ALA A 197 4.67 -16.88 20.59
C ALA A 197 3.48 -17.57 19.91
N LEU A 198 3.74 -18.38 18.86
CA LEU A 198 2.69 -19.15 18.20
C LEU A 198 2.08 -20.22 19.13
N ARG A 199 2.90 -20.83 20.00
CA ARG A 199 2.41 -21.77 21.02
C ARG A 199 1.50 -21.06 22.02
N GLU A 200 1.96 -19.94 22.59
CA GLU A 200 1.19 -19.17 23.57
C GLU A 200 -0.14 -18.65 22.98
N ALA A 201 -0.14 -18.19 21.72
CA ALA A 201 -1.37 -17.80 21.02
C ALA A 201 -2.36 -18.98 20.88
N ARG A 202 -1.86 -20.20 20.60
CA ARG A 202 -2.70 -21.41 20.55
C ARG A 202 -3.23 -21.79 21.93
N ASP A 203 -2.41 -21.67 22.96
CA ASP A 203 -2.82 -21.94 24.34
C ASP A 203 -3.87 -20.91 24.77
N PHE A 204 -3.73 -19.65 24.38
CA PHE A 204 -4.76 -18.62 24.59
C PHE A 204 -6.08 -18.99 23.91
N ALA A 205 -6.03 -19.36 22.64
CA ALA A 205 -7.21 -19.77 21.87
C ALA A 205 -7.95 -20.97 22.48
N ASN A 206 -7.20 -21.85 23.17
CA ASN A 206 -7.73 -23.05 23.82
C ASN A 206 -8.04 -22.87 25.33
N GLY A 207 -7.94 -21.66 25.86
CA GLY A 207 -8.16 -21.37 27.28
C GLY A 207 -7.13 -21.96 28.24
N ARG A 208 -5.92 -22.27 27.76
CA ARG A 208 -4.80 -22.84 28.51
C ARG A 208 -3.65 -21.88 28.75
N TRP A 209 -3.77 -20.64 28.28
CA TRP A 209 -2.71 -19.63 28.45
C TRP A 209 -2.57 -19.27 29.93
N ASP A 210 -1.33 -19.33 30.41
CA ASP A 210 -0.98 -19.08 31.80
C ASP A 210 -0.07 -17.84 31.89
N ALA A 211 -0.57 -16.81 32.57
CA ALA A 211 0.12 -15.53 32.72
C ALA A 211 1.43 -15.60 33.52
N GLU A 212 1.57 -16.59 34.44
CA GLU A 212 2.77 -16.71 35.25
C GLU A 212 3.97 -17.27 34.51
N SER A 213 3.70 -18.10 33.49
CA SER A 213 4.75 -18.75 32.64
C SER A 213 4.89 -18.13 31.25
N ALA A 214 4.00 -17.22 30.84
CA ALA A 214 3.99 -16.64 29.52
C ALA A 214 5.10 -15.59 29.34
N MET A 215 5.67 -15.54 28.11
CA MET A 215 6.55 -14.47 27.67
C MET A 215 5.79 -13.34 26.98
N LEU A 216 4.65 -13.64 26.34
CA LEU A 216 3.77 -12.63 25.73
C LEU A 216 2.90 -11.94 26.79
N THR A 217 2.56 -10.68 26.52
CA THR A 217 1.44 -10.09 27.22
C THR A 217 0.14 -10.80 26.84
N ARG A 218 -0.89 -10.72 27.69
CA ARG A 218 -2.21 -11.27 27.36
C ARG A 218 -2.76 -10.71 26.04
N ALA A 219 -2.58 -9.42 25.82
CA ALA A 219 -3.06 -8.76 24.60
C ALA A 219 -2.32 -9.25 23.33
N ASP A 220 -1.01 -9.46 23.43
CA ASP A 220 -0.22 -9.98 22.30
C ASP A 220 -0.59 -11.44 21.98
N ALA A 221 -0.78 -12.29 23.00
CA ALA A 221 -1.25 -13.65 22.80
C ALA A 221 -2.62 -13.69 22.14
N GLU A 222 -3.56 -12.85 22.58
CA GLU A 222 -4.91 -12.70 22.01
C GLU A 222 -4.85 -12.24 20.54
N ALA A 223 -4.02 -11.24 20.22
CA ALA A 223 -3.87 -10.69 18.86
C ALA A 223 -3.36 -11.75 17.89
N LEU A 224 -2.43 -12.60 18.30
CA LEU A 224 -1.87 -13.66 17.47
C LEU A 224 -2.82 -14.85 17.23
N VAL A 225 -3.96 -14.94 17.93
CA VAL A 225 -4.97 -16.02 17.70
C VAL A 225 -5.46 -16.02 16.25
N ALA A 226 -5.67 -14.85 15.65
CA ALA A 226 -6.12 -14.77 14.27
C ALA A 226 -5.07 -15.32 13.29
N VAL A 227 -3.78 -15.09 13.56
CA VAL A 227 -2.65 -15.60 12.78
C VAL A 227 -2.57 -17.12 12.85
N VAL A 228 -2.55 -17.71 14.06
CA VAL A 228 -2.41 -19.16 14.23
C VAL A 228 -3.60 -19.95 13.71
N ASN A 229 -4.76 -19.30 13.56
CA ASN A 229 -5.97 -19.88 12.97
C ASN A 229 -6.11 -19.60 11.45
N GLY A 230 -5.15 -18.94 10.81
CA GLY A 230 -5.16 -18.62 9.38
C GLY A 230 -6.22 -17.61 8.97
N ARG A 231 -6.71 -16.79 9.90
CA ARG A 231 -7.71 -15.74 9.65
C ARG A 231 -7.11 -14.36 9.44
N GLN A 232 -5.82 -14.23 9.70
CA GLN A 232 -5.04 -13.02 9.49
C GLN A 232 -3.72 -13.39 8.81
N LYS A 233 -3.37 -12.66 7.77
CA LYS A 233 -2.10 -12.86 7.07
C LYS A 233 -0.91 -12.52 7.96
N LEU A 234 0.19 -13.25 7.79
CA LEU A 234 1.46 -12.99 8.45
C LEU A 234 2.47 -12.49 7.42
N TYR A 235 2.79 -11.21 7.48
CA TYR A 235 3.84 -10.57 6.68
C TYR A 235 5.18 -10.81 7.36
N VAL A 236 6.05 -11.53 6.69
CA VAL A 236 7.35 -11.96 7.23
C VAL A 236 8.46 -11.20 6.54
N ALA A 237 9.09 -10.27 7.26
CA ALA A 237 10.25 -9.55 6.79
C ALA A 237 11.49 -10.44 6.83
N VAL A 238 12.04 -10.75 5.65
CA VAL A 238 13.18 -11.66 5.45
C VAL A 238 13.83 -11.40 4.09
N GLU A 239 15.17 -11.41 4.03
CA GLU A 239 15.93 -11.06 2.83
C GLU A 239 16.69 -12.24 2.24
N ARG A 240 17.46 -12.98 3.07
CA ARG A 240 18.43 -13.99 2.64
C ARG A 240 17.75 -15.29 2.20
N ALA A 241 18.23 -15.89 1.13
CA ALA A 241 17.70 -17.14 0.56
C ALA A 241 17.56 -18.29 1.57
N SER A 242 18.52 -18.46 2.48
CA SER A 242 18.45 -19.51 3.51
C SER A 242 17.34 -19.22 4.55
N ASP A 243 17.11 -17.97 4.89
CA ASP A 243 16.07 -17.56 5.83
C ASP A 243 14.70 -17.68 5.17
N ILE A 244 14.57 -17.33 3.87
CA ILE A 244 13.36 -17.57 3.08
C ILE A 244 13.00 -19.07 3.10
N ARG A 245 13.96 -19.98 2.87
CA ARG A 245 13.72 -21.44 2.97
C ARG A 245 13.24 -21.86 4.36
N ALA A 246 13.81 -21.28 5.42
CA ALA A 246 13.36 -21.53 6.78
C ALA A 246 11.92 -21.09 7.00
N VAL A 247 11.54 -19.89 6.52
CA VAL A 247 10.15 -19.37 6.58
C VAL A 247 9.20 -20.26 5.78
N LEU A 248 9.56 -20.68 4.57
CA LEU A 248 8.75 -21.63 3.80
C LEU A 248 8.59 -22.98 4.53
N GLY A 249 9.59 -23.36 5.33
CA GLY A 249 9.54 -24.51 6.24
C GLY A 249 8.44 -24.38 7.30
N LEU A 250 8.22 -23.17 7.84
CA LEU A 250 7.18 -22.91 8.83
C LEU A 250 5.78 -23.20 8.30
N LYS A 251 5.50 -22.97 7.00
CA LYS A 251 4.22 -23.31 6.39
C LYS A 251 3.92 -24.82 6.39
N ARG A 252 4.94 -25.67 6.39
CA ARG A 252 4.79 -27.14 6.52
C ARG A 252 4.52 -27.54 7.96
N GLU A 253 5.14 -26.87 8.92
CA GLU A 253 4.97 -27.10 10.35
C GLU A 253 3.64 -26.51 10.88
N TYR A 254 3.31 -25.31 10.41
CA TYR A 254 2.12 -24.54 10.81
C TYR A 254 1.21 -24.34 9.58
N ARG A 255 0.48 -25.37 9.18
CA ARG A 255 -0.33 -25.40 7.94
C ARG A 255 -1.39 -24.30 7.83
N SER A 256 -1.81 -23.72 8.95
CA SER A 256 -2.80 -22.66 9.01
C SER A 256 -2.22 -21.28 8.66
N LEU A 257 -0.90 -21.09 8.70
CA LEU A 257 -0.30 -19.79 8.43
C LEU A 257 -0.50 -19.35 6.98
N ASP A 258 -1.06 -18.17 6.81
CA ASP A 258 -1.17 -17.46 5.53
C ASP A 258 -0.02 -16.46 5.43
N LEU A 259 1.09 -16.90 4.79
CA LEU A 259 2.35 -16.16 4.74
C LEU A 259 2.43 -15.24 3.54
N VAL A 260 3.05 -14.07 3.75
CA VAL A 260 3.51 -13.14 2.73
C VAL A 260 4.96 -12.79 3.06
N LEU A 261 5.89 -12.94 2.11
CA LEU A 261 7.27 -12.48 2.31
C LEU A 261 7.37 -10.98 2.04
N VAL A 262 8.15 -10.27 2.85
CA VAL A 262 8.45 -8.84 2.67
C VAL A 262 9.96 -8.68 2.57
N GLY A 263 10.43 -7.97 1.55
CA GLY A 263 11.84 -7.83 1.18
C GLY A 263 12.26 -8.90 0.18
N ALA A 264 12.73 -10.04 0.64
CA ALA A 264 13.19 -11.16 -0.18
C ALA A 264 14.21 -10.73 -1.25
N SER A 265 15.23 -9.93 -0.88
CA SER A 265 16.25 -9.42 -1.80
C SER A 265 17.03 -10.53 -2.49
N GLU A 266 17.17 -11.71 -1.83
CA GLU A 266 17.72 -12.93 -2.42
C GLU A 266 16.65 -13.92 -2.91
N GLY A 267 15.40 -13.46 -3.09
CA GLY A 267 14.26 -14.30 -3.48
C GLY A 267 14.45 -15.02 -4.82
N TRP A 268 15.14 -14.37 -5.76
CA TRP A 268 15.45 -14.96 -7.07
C TRP A 268 16.26 -16.27 -6.99
N LEU A 269 17.10 -16.45 -5.96
CA LEU A 269 17.87 -17.69 -5.75
C LEU A 269 17.00 -18.88 -5.35
N VAL A 270 15.80 -18.63 -4.84
CA VAL A 270 14.84 -19.62 -4.32
C VAL A 270 13.44 -19.45 -4.93
N ALA A 271 13.35 -18.74 -6.04
CA ALA A 271 12.07 -18.41 -6.68
C ALA A 271 11.21 -19.64 -7.00
N PRO A 272 11.74 -20.76 -7.52
CA PRO A 272 10.93 -21.97 -7.72
C PRO A 272 10.34 -22.54 -6.43
N GLU A 273 11.05 -22.42 -5.31
CA GLU A 273 10.60 -22.90 -3.99
C GLU A 273 9.48 -21.99 -3.45
N ILE A 274 9.60 -20.68 -3.62
CA ILE A 274 8.57 -19.69 -3.26
C ILE A 274 7.30 -19.94 -4.10
N ALA A 275 7.45 -20.09 -5.41
CA ALA A 275 6.34 -20.38 -6.33
C ALA A 275 5.61 -21.68 -5.97
N ALA A 276 6.37 -22.76 -5.73
CA ALA A 276 5.81 -24.05 -5.32
C ALA A 276 5.04 -23.99 -3.99
N ALA A 277 5.47 -23.12 -3.07
CA ALA A 277 4.78 -22.88 -1.80
C ALA A 277 3.54 -22.00 -1.95
N GLY A 278 3.34 -21.34 -3.08
CA GLY A 278 2.25 -20.39 -3.32
C GLY A 278 2.29 -19.19 -2.37
N VAL A 279 3.49 -18.76 -1.95
CA VAL A 279 3.67 -17.64 -1.03
C VAL A 279 3.95 -16.38 -1.85
N PRO A 280 3.12 -15.32 -1.75
CA PRO A 280 3.39 -14.09 -2.45
C PRO A 280 4.53 -13.29 -1.79
N VAL A 281 5.12 -12.39 -2.57
CA VAL A 281 6.25 -11.55 -2.14
C VAL A 281 5.89 -10.09 -2.34
N ILE A 282 6.26 -9.26 -1.37
CA ILE A 282 6.31 -7.80 -1.49
C ILE A 282 7.80 -7.43 -1.52
N ALA A 283 8.34 -7.08 -2.68
CA ALA A 283 9.76 -6.87 -2.91
C ALA A 283 10.10 -5.41 -3.22
N ASP A 284 11.29 -4.98 -2.84
CA ASP A 284 11.85 -3.72 -3.33
C ASP A 284 12.26 -3.89 -4.81
N GLY A 285 11.81 -2.97 -5.66
CA GLY A 285 11.88 -3.15 -7.11
C GLY A 285 13.24 -2.91 -7.74
N LEU A 286 14.14 -2.15 -7.09
CA LEU A 286 15.35 -1.64 -7.74
C LEU A 286 16.64 -1.86 -6.93
N ASP A 287 16.61 -2.70 -5.91
CA ASP A 287 17.79 -2.97 -5.11
C ASP A 287 18.84 -3.76 -5.91
N ASP A 288 20.04 -3.20 -6.03
CA ASP A 288 21.16 -3.77 -6.79
C ASP A 288 22.43 -3.95 -5.94
N LEU A 289 22.51 -3.21 -4.84
CA LEU A 289 23.65 -3.27 -3.92
C LEU A 289 23.19 -3.72 -2.53
N PRO A 290 24.00 -4.58 -1.86
CA PRO A 290 23.65 -5.04 -0.53
C PRO A 290 23.71 -3.89 0.49
N ARG A 291 22.66 -3.73 1.29
CA ARG A 291 22.60 -2.82 2.44
C ARG A 291 22.99 -3.53 3.74
N SER A 292 22.94 -4.85 3.73
CA SER A 292 23.23 -5.72 4.88
C SER A 292 23.85 -7.04 4.44
N PHE A 293 24.30 -7.86 5.40
CA PHE A 293 24.85 -9.20 5.12
C PHE A 293 23.81 -10.23 4.68
N GLU A 294 22.54 -9.92 4.78
CA GLU A 294 21.47 -10.80 4.29
C GLU A 294 21.01 -10.47 2.86
N GLU A 295 21.62 -9.48 2.21
CA GLU A 295 21.30 -8.97 0.88
C GLU A 295 22.48 -9.10 -0.11
N LEU A 296 23.46 -9.97 0.16
CA LEU A 296 24.71 -10.05 -0.64
C LEU A 296 24.48 -10.42 -2.10
N ALA A 297 23.37 -11.09 -2.42
CA ALA A 297 23.00 -11.42 -3.79
C ALA A 297 21.88 -10.52 -4.34
N SER A 298 21.73 -9.29 -3.83
CA SER A 298 20.80 -8.31 -4.38
C SER A 298 21.06 -8.06 -5.86
N THR A 299 20.00 -7.90 -6.63
CA THR A 299 20.04 -7.62 -8.06
C THR A 299 18.74 -6.95 -8.50
N GLN A 300 18.82 -5.96 -9.40
CA GLN A 300 17.65 -5.36 -10.03
C GLN A 300 16.76 -6.37 -10.76
N SER A 301 17.32 -7.53 -11.14
CA SER A 301 16.58 -8.62 -11.78
C SER A 301 15.78 -9.50 -10.80
N ASN A 302 15.84 -9.25 -9.50
CA ASN A 302 15.17 -10.07 -8.49
C ASN A 302 13.67 -10.24 -8.77
N VAL A 303 12.96 -9.13 -8.98
CA VAL A 303 11.52 -9.14 -9.26
C VAL A 303 11.20 -9.88 -10.56
N GLY A 304 11.93 -9.57 -11.65
CA GLY A 304 11.73 -10.23 -12.95
C GLY A 304 11.95 -11.73 -12.89
N ARG A 305 13.03 -12.19 -12.21
CA ARG A 305 13.34 -13.61 -12.03
C ARG A 305 12.30 -14.34 -11.18
N MET A 306 11.82 -13.73 -10.10
CA MET A 306 10.74 -14.29 -9.31
C MET A 306 9.44 -14.40 -10.10
N ALA A 307 9.07 -13.35 -10.83
CA ALA A 307 7.87 -13.36 -11.69
C ALA A 307 7.96 -14.43 -12.79
N ALA A 308 9.12 -14.56 -13.45
CA ALA A 308 9.37 -15.61 -14.46
C ALA A 308 9.26 -17.02 -13.89
N ALA A 309 9.58 -17.23 -12.60
CA ALA A 309 9.39 -18.49 -11.90
C ALA A 309 7.94 -18.72 -11.43
N GLY A 310 7.02 -17.79 -11.67
CA GLY A 310 5.60 -17.89 -11.28
C GLY A 310 5.30 -17.41 -9.87
N VAL A 311 6.21 -16.67 -9.24
CA VAL A 311 5.95 -16.03 -7.94
C VAL A 311 5.05 -14.81 -8.15
N LYS A 312 4.03 -14.65 -7.32
CA LYS A 312 3.22 -13.44 -7.26
C LYS A 312 4.00 -12.35 -6.52
N VAL A 313 4.44 -11.31 -7.24
CA VAL A 313 5.29 -10.25 -6.67
C VAL A 313 4.58 -8.92 -6.74
N ALA A 314 4.42 -8.25 -5.60
CA ALA A 314 4.09 -6.83 -5.49
C ALA A 314 5.37 -6.02 -5.31
N ILE A 315 5.39 -4.79 -5.80
CA ILE A 315 6.50 -3.87 -5.62
C ILE A 315 6.23 -2.99 -4.41
N ASN A 316 7.23 -2.88 -3.54
CA ASN A 316 7.27 -1.95 -2.44
C ASN A 316 8.17 -0.76 -2.77
N ALA A 317 7.80 0.42 -2.30
CA ALA A 317 8.61 1.63 -2.41
C ALA A 317 9.19 2.06 -1.05
N SER A 318 9.36 1.13 -0.11
CA SER A 318 9.78 1.39 1.26
C SER A 318 11.18 1.99 1.35
N ALA A 319 12.09 1.60 0.44
CA ALA A 319 13.47 2.10 0.43
C ALA A 319 13.54 3.64 0.36
N MET A 320 12.47 4.29 -0.14
CA MET A 320 12.39 5.75 -0.24
C MET A 320 11.25 6.34 0.61
N GLU A 321 10.52 5.51 1.35
CA GLU A 321 9.31 5.88 2.11
C GLU A 321 8.32 6.73 1.29
N ASN A 322 8.26 6.48 -0.03
CA ASN A 322 7.61 7.36 -0.97
C ASN A 322 6.73 6.61 -1.99
N PRO A 323 5.57 6.11 -1.55
CA PRO A 323 4.64 5.37 -2.42
C PRO A 323 4.25 6.07 -3.73
N ARG A 324 4.35 7.40 -3.79
CA ARG A 324 4.10 8.16 -5.03
C ARG A 324 5.06 7.84 -6.16
N ASN A 325 6.17 7.13 -5.88
CA ASN A 325 7.15 6.74 -6.89
C ASN A 325 6.95 5.30 -7.38
N LEU A 326 5.91 4.60 -6.94
CA LEU A 326 5.64 3.20 -7.34
C LEU A 326 5.64 3.01 -8.85
N ASN A 327 5.02 3.94 -9.59
CA ASN A 327 4.98 3.91 -11.04
C ASN A 327 6.37 4.00 -11.68
N GLN A 328 7.29 4.80 -11.12
CA GLN A 328 8.67 4.88 -11.60
C GLN A 328 9.44 3.58 -11.37
N TYR A 329 9.25 2.93 -10.21
CA TYR A 329 9.84 1.62 -9.95
C TYR A 329 9.34 0.58 -10.96
N ALA A 330 8.04 0.56 -11.22
CA ALA A 330 7.43 -0.32 -12.22
C ALA A 330 7.96 -0.03 -13.63
N GLY A 331 8.05 1.23 -14.03
CA GLY A 331 8.62 1.65 -15.32
C GLY A 331 10.08 1.24 -15.50
N ASN A 332 10.89 1.35 -14.44
CA ASN A 332 12.27 0.88 -14.48
C ASN A 332 12.37 -0.65 -14.64
N LEU A 333 11.45 -1.42 -14.04
CA LEU A 333 11.40 -2.88 -14.26
C LEU A 333 11.00 -3.22 -15.71
N VAL A 334 10.18 -2.41 -16.36
CA VAL A 334 9.93 -2.55 -17.81
C VAL A 334 11.19 -2.23 -18.60
N ALA A 335 11.89 -1.16 -18.24
CA ALA A 335 13.12 -0.76 -18.92
C ALA A 335 14.24 -1.82 -18.83
N LEU A 336 14.31 -2.60 -17.75
CA LEU A 336 15.27 -3.69 -17.57
C LEU A 336 15.16 -4.75 -18.68
N THR A 337 14.01 -4.96 -19.29
CA THR A 337 13.86 -5.89 -20.43
C THR A 337 14.73 -5.53 -21.63
N ARG A 338 15.20 -4.28 -21.70
CA ARG A 338 16.08 -3.76 -22.76
C ARG A 338 17.56 -3.87 -22.41
N VAL A 339 17.88 -4.25 -21.15
CA VAL A 339 19.26 -4.35 -20.66
C VAL A 339 19.77 -5.79 -20.86
N PRO A 340 20.87 -6.02 -21.61
CA PRO A 340 21.40 -7.36 -21.84
C PRO A 340 21.76 -8.08 -20.53
N GLY A 341 21.16 -9.26 -20.32
CA GLY A 341 21.41 -10.08 -19.13
C GLY A 341 20.61 -9.71 -17.89
N ALA A 342 19.77 -8.68 -17.97
CA ALA A 342 18.80 -8.35 -16.92
C ALA A 342 17.42 -8.96 -17.22
N ASP A 343 16.67 -9.23 -16.15
CA ASP A 343 15.31 -9.75 -16.19
C ASP A 343 14.37 -8.70 -15.64
N GLY A 344 13.49 -8.18 -16.50
CA GLY A 344 12.46 -7.19 -16.17
C GLY A 344 11.05 -7.78 -16.22
N LEU A 345 10.05 -6.90 -16.32
CA LEU A 345 8.63 -7.24 -16.46
C LEU A 345 8.06 -6.68 -17.76
N SER A 346 7.00 -7.29 -18.29
CA SER A 346 6.17 -6.63 -19.31
C SER A 346 5.47 -5.40 -18.70
N TRP A 347 4.93 -4.51 -19.55
CA TRP A 347 4.22 -3.33 -19.05
C TRP A 347 3.05 -3.73 -18.14
N GLY A 348 2.22 -4.67 -18.61
CA GLY A 348 1.06 -5.15 -17.86
C GLY A 348 1.44 -5.81 -16.53
N GLN A 349 2.51 -6.63 -16.52
CA GLN A 349 3.02 -7.25 -15.29
C GLN A 349 3.53 -6.21 -14.29
N ALA A 350 4.27 -5.20 -14.77
CA ALA A 350 4.82 -4.14 -13.94
C ALA A 350 3.70 -3.29 -13.31
N PHE A 351 2.67 -2.96 -14.09
CA PHE A 351 1.52 -2.22 -13.60
C PHE A 351 0.68 -3.05 -12.60
N ALA A 352 0.46 -4.34 -12.87
CA ALA A 352 -0.22 -5.23 -11.93
C ALA A 352 0.53 -5.36 -10.60
N ALA A 353 1.87 -5.33 -10.62
CA ALA A 353 2.70 -5.41 -9.42
C ALA A 353 2.59 -4.17 -8.49
N ILE A 354 2.00 -3.06 -8.96
CA ILE A 354 1.72 -1.85 -8.17
C ILE A 354 0.22 -1.56 -8.02
N SER A 355 -0.65 -2.45 -8.49
CA SER A 355 -2.10 -2.25 -8.48
C SER A 355 -2.85 -3.50 -7.98
N SER A 356 -3.16 -4.46 -8.86
CA SER A 356 -3.98 -5.63 -8.51
C SER A 356 -3.27 -6.65 -7.62
N VAL A 357 -1.98 -6.88 -7.83
CA VAL A 357 -1.22 -7.85 -7.03
C VAL A 357 -1.15 -7.43 -5.55
N PRO A 358 -0.73 -6.19 -5.21
CA PRO A 358 -0.76 -5.74 -3.82
C PRO A 358 -2.18 -5.70 -3.23
N ALA A 359 -3.20 -5.37 -4.00
CA ALA A 359 -4.59 -5.43 -3.57
C ALA A 359 -5.00 -6.88 -3.21
N GLU A 360 -4.65 -7.86 -4.04
CA GLU A 360 -4.91 -9.27 -3.77
C GLU A 360 -4.17 -9.77 -2.52
N ILE A 361 -2.89 -9.44 -2.39
CA ILE A 361 -2.09 -9.76 -1.19
C ILE A 361 -2.75 -9.18 0.07
N SER A 362 -3.33 -7.98 -0.03
CA SER A 362 -4.00 -7.29 1.08
C SER A 362 -5.47 -7.72 1.30
N GLY A 363 -5.96 -8.74 0.57
CA GLY A 363 -7.31 -9.27 0.74
C GLY A 363 -8.41 -8.54 -0.06
N LEU A 364 -8.03 -7.68 -1.00
CA LEU A 364 -8.93 -6.95 -1.90
C LEU A 364 -8.87 -7.44 -3.36
N GLY A 365 -8.42 -8.67 -3.59
CA GLY A 365 -8.34 -9.25 -4.93
C GLY A 365 -9.65 -9.17 -5.71
N GLY A 366 -9.59 -8.71 -6.97
CA GLY A 366 -10.74 -8.47 -7.83
C GLY A 366 -11.63 -7.28 -7.41
N ARG A 367 -11.32 -6.62 -6.29
CA ARG A 367 -12.09 -5.48 -5.77
C ARG A 367 -11.36 -4.15 -5.93
N ALA A 368 -10.05 -4.10 -5.71
CA ALA A 368 -9.23 -2.91 -5.85
C ALA A 368 -8.04 -3.19 -6.78
N GLY A 369 -7.40 -2.14 -7.30
CA GLY A 369 -6.24 -2.23 -8.19
C GLY A 369 -6.55 -2.83 -9.57
N THR A 370 -7.81 -2.99 -9.92
CA THR A 370 -8.29 -3.52 -11.21
C THR A 370 -9.56 -2.80 -11.65
N LEU A 371 -9.78 -2.75 -12.97
CA LEU A 371 -11.01 -2.20 -13.57
C LEU A 371 -11.97 -3.30 -14.04
N THR A 372 -11.94 -4.48 -13.43
CA THR A 372 -12.89 -5.55 -13.75
C THR A 372 -14.32 -5.19 -13.31
N PRO A 373 -15.37 -5.63 -14.02
CA PRO A 373 -16.74 -5.36 -13.60
C PRO A 373 -17.03 -5.82 -12.16
N GLY A 374 -17.60 -4.94 -11.36
CA GLY A 374 -17.87 -5.14 -9.92
C GLY A 374 -16.76 -4.63 -8.99
N ALA A 375 -15.57 -4.32 -9.50
CA ALA A 375 -14.51 -3.68 -8.73
C ALA A 375 -14.92 -2.27 -8.26
N LEU A 376 -14.22 -1.78 -7.26
CA LEU A 376 -14.37 -0.40 -6.76
C LEU A 376 -14.03 0.60 -7.87
N GLY A 377 -14.72 1.72 -7.88
CA GLY A 377 -14.52 2.80 -8.85
C GLY A 377 -13.27 3.63 -8.58
N ASP A 378 -12.16 2.97 -8.30
CA ASP A 378 -10.84 3.57 -8.13
C ASP A 378 -10.21 3.74 -9.52
N VAL A 379 -10.35 4.94 -10.09
CA VAL A 379 -9.92 5.23 -11.47
C VAL A 379 -8.96 6.41 -11.45
N VAL A 380 -7.83 6.27 -12.14
CA VAL A 380 -6.87 7.36 -12.35
C VAL A 380 -6.77 7.69 -13.82
N VAL A 381 -6.88 8.97 -14.14
CA VAL A 381 -6.71 9.53 -15.48
C VAL A 381 -5.35 10.23 -15.54
N TRP A 382 -4.53 9.88 -16.52
CA TRP A 382 -3.17 10.38 -16.68
C TRP A 382 -3.02 11.15 -17.99
N ASP A 383 -2.10 12.10 -18.02
CA ASP A 383 -1.76 12.87 -19.23
C ASP A 383 -0.80 12.15 -20.19
N GLY A 384 -0.46 10.88 -19.92
CA GLY A 384 0.41 10.02 -20.68
C GLY A 384 0.58 8.67 -20.02
N ASP A 385 1.57 7.86 -20.48
CA ASP A 385 1.86 6.54 -19.90
C ASP A 385 2.22 6.69 -18.41
N PRO A 386 1.46 6.07 -17.49
CA PRO A 386 1.70 6.18 -16.05
C PRO A 386 3.05 5.62 -15.59
N LEU A 387 3.70 4.75 -16.38
CA LEU A 387 5.02 4.21 -16.06
C LEU A 387 6.17 5.08 -16.55
N GLU A 388 5.88 6.18 -17.25
CA GLU A 388 6.87 7.17 -17.67
C GLU A 388 6.94 8.33 -16.67
N VAL A 389 8.17 8.76 -16.37
CA VAL A 389 8.45 9.83 -15.37
C VAL A 389 7.76 11.17 -15.69
N GLY A 390 7.52 11.43 -16.98
CA GLY A 390 6.89 12.69 -17.42
C GLY A 390 5.39 12.76 -17.19
N SER A 391 4.72 11.64 -16.91
CA SER A 391 3.27 11.56 -16.79
C SER A 391 2.79 11.83 -15.38
N VAL A 392 1.66 12.54 -15.26
CA VAL A 392 1.03 12.84 -13.97
C VAL A 392 -0.48 12.58 -14.00
N PRO A 393 -1.09 12.24 -12.87
CA PRO A 393 -2.55 12.18 -12.76
C PRO A 393 -3.19 13.53 -13.01
N VAL A 394 -4.19 13.58 -13.87
CA VAL A 394 -5.05 14.75 -14.11
C VAL A 394 -6.40 14.63 -13.43
N ALA A 395 -6.84 13.41 -13.11
CA ALA A 395 -7.99 13.16 -12.25
C ALA A 395 -7.81 11.84 -11.49
N VAL A 396 -8.29 11.79 -10.25
CA VAL A 396 -8.31 10.60 -9.39
C VAL A 396 -9.72 10.42 -8.85
N TYR A 397 -10.24 9.22 -8.98
CA TYR A 397 -11.51 8.79 -8.40
C TYR A 397 -11.26 7.67 -7.41
N ILE A 398 -11.87 7.74 -6.24
CA ILE A 398 -11.86 6.68 -5.22
C ILE A 398 -13.32 6.34 -4.93
N ASP A 399 -13.68 5.06 -5.05
CA ASP A 399 -15.06 4.59 -4.93
C ASP A 399 -16.05 5.39 -5.83
N GLY A 400 -15.56 5.84 -7.01
CA GLY A 400 -16.32 6.66 -7.95
C GLY A 400 -16.48 8.13 -7.56
N VAL A 401 -15.83 8.57 -6.48
CA VAL A 401 -15.83 9.97 -6.00
C VAL A 401 -14.59 10.68 -6.53
N ALA A 402 -14.79 11.80 -7.25
CA ALA A 402 -13.69 12.64 -7.71
C ALA A 402 -12.92 13.24 -6.52
N GLN A 403 -11.59 13.12 -6.54
CA GLN A 403 -10.73 13.52 -5.45
C GLN A 403 -9.99 14.83 -5.74
N PRO A 404 -9.80 15.71 -4.73
CA PRO A 404 -8.96 16.89 -4.89
C PRO A 404 -7.49 16.49 -5.05
N LEU A 405 -6.80 17.08 -6.04
CA LEU A 405 -5.37 16.88 -6.28
C LEU A 405 -4.51 17.95 -5.62
N GLU A 406 -5.12 19.04 -5.14
CA GLU A 406 -4.41 20.06 -4.39
C GLU A 406 -3.87 19.51 -3.08
N ASN A 407 -2.61 19.80 -2.79
CA ASN A 407 -1.93 19.37 -1.57
C ASN A 407 -0.87 20.42 -1.15
N HIS A 408 -0.19 20.18 -0.04
CA HIS A 408 0.81 21.11 0.47
C HIS A 408 1.94 21.40 -0.55
N GLN A 409 2.39 20.40 -1.29
CA GLN A 409 3.47 20.57 -2.28
C GLN A 409 2.99 21.39 -3.49
N SER A 410 1.77 21.16 -3.99
CA SER A 410 1.23 21.95 -5.09
C SER A 410 1.05 23.42 -4.69
N ARG A 411 0.60 23.70 -3.47
CA ARG A 411 0.50 25.06 -2.92
C ARG A 411 1.86 25.73 -2.78
N LEU A 412 2.89 25.01 -2.34
CA LEU A 412 4.26 25.54 -2.28
C LEU A 412 4.79 25.82 -3.69
N ARG A 413 4.60 24.92 -4.64
CA ARG A 413 4.99 25.12 -6.03
C ARG A 413 4.34 26.38 -6.60
N ASP A 414 3.04 26.55 -6.42
CA ASP A 414 2.30 27.69 -6.98
C ASP A 414 2.72 29.00 -6.31
N ARG A 415 3.08 28.97 -5.01
CA ARG A 415 3.62 30.11 -4.27
C ARG A 415 4.99 30.57 -4.81
N TYR A 416 5.85 29.66 -5.18
CA TYR A 416 7.23 29.94 -5.60
C TYR A 416 7.46 29.74 -7.11
N ARG A 417 6.39 29.66 -7.89
CA ARG A 417 6.44 29.39 -9.33
C ARG A 417 7.11 30.50 -10.13
N ASP A 418 6.95 31.73 -9.70
CA ASP A 418 7.66 32.90 -10.21
C ASP A 418 8.56 33.47 -9.11
N LEU A 419 9.36 34.50 -9.46
CA LEU A 419 10.27 35.17 -8.56
C LEU A 419 9.72 36.51 -8.09
N ASP A 420 8.43 36.78 -8.27
CA ASP A 420 7.81 38.02 -7.79
C ASP A 420 7.58 37.92 -6.27
N GLU A 421 8.42 38.61 -5.51
CA GLU A 421 8.33 38.61 -4.04
C GLU A 421 7.02 39.22 -3.51
N SER A 422 6.27 39.96 -4.34
CA SER A 422 4.99 40.56 -3.94
C SER A 422 3.92 39.50 -3.69
N ASP A 423 4.03 38.31 -4.34
CA ASP A 423 3.11 37.19 -4.20
C ASP A 423 3.44 36.25 -3.04
N LEU A 424 4.60 36.41 -2.44
CA LEU A 424 5.00 35.62 -1.28
C LEU A 424 4.13 35.97 -0.08
N PRO A 425 3.63 34.97 0.68
CA PRO A 425 2.97 35.27 1.94
C PRO A 425 3.93 36.04 2.82
N LYS A 426 3.49 37.16 3.31
CA LYS A 426 4.21 37.91 4.31
C LYS A 426 4.21 37.17 5.64
N ALA A 427 5.04 36.13 5.74
CA ALA A 427 5.12 35.26 6.91
C ALA A 427 5.53 35.99 8.19
N PHE A 428 6.05 37.24 8.04
CA PHE A 428 6.57 38.06 9.13
C PHE A 428 5.90 39.43 9.25
N ASP A 429 4.85 39.70 8.47
CA ASP A 429 3.98 40.85 8.71
C ASP A 429 3.01 40.54 9.85
N TRP A 430 3.42 40.81 11.06
CA TRP A 430 2.60 40.64 12.30
C TRP A 430 1.85 41.92 12.59
#